data_958e2280d9808f729ab52c2eb977b1e8
#
_entry.id   958e2280d9808f729ab52c2eb977b1e8
#
_cell.length_a   1.000
_cell.length_b   1.000
_cell.length_c   1.000
_cell.angle_alpha   90.00
_cell.angle_beta   90.00
_cell.angle_gamma   90.00
#
_symmetry.space_group_name_H-M   'P 1'
#
loop_
_entity.id
_entity.type
_entity.pdbx_description
1 polymer ?
#
loop_
_entity_poly.entity_id
_entity_poly.type
_entity_poly.pdbx_seq_one_letter_code
_entity_poly.pdbx_strand_id
1 'polypeptide(L)'
;DQNVKEINLLGQNVNAYRGLMKNGKICDLALLIEFVAKIKGIERIRYTTSHPVEFTNNLINVYGRIPELVDHLHLPVQSGSDRILALMKRGHTNLEYKNKIKKLLEIRPNISISSDFIIGFPGETKKDFEDTMHLVNDIGFDHSFSFIYSARPGTPAASLPDNTSSETKKERLSILQNRINQKTREISMEMVD
;
A
#
# COMPACT_ATOMS: atom_id res chain seq x y z
N ASP A 1 9.57 30.34 5.82
CA ASP A 1 9.16 31.32 6.85
C ASP A 1 7.69 31.23 7.30
N GLN A 2 7.01 30.11 6.96
CA GLN A 2 5.61 29.85 7.36
C GLN A 2 5.52 28.91 8.59
N ASN A 3 6.64 28.58 9.21
CA ASN A 3 6.73 27.64 10.35
C ASN A 3 6.08 26.27 10.08
N VAL A 4 6.22 25.77 8.84
CA VAL A 4 5.71 24.47 8.41
C VAL A 4 6.46 23.36 9.16
N LYS A 5 5.74 22.45 9.79
CA LYS A 5 6.26 21.33 10.57
C LYS A 5 6.14 19.99 9.87
N GLU A 6 5.17 19.85 8.98
CA GLU A 6 4.89 18.61 8.26
C GLU A 6 4.84 18.85 6.76
N ILE A 7 5.46 17.95 5.99
CA ILE A 7 5.40 17.95 4.53
C ILE A 7 4.77 16.62 4.08
N ASN A 8 3.76 16.72 3.22
CA ASN A 8 3.18 15.57 2.55
C ASN A 8 3.54 15.60 1.06
N LEU A 9 4.31 14.59 0.61
CA LEU A 9 4.70 14.42 -0.78
C LEU A 9 3.57 13.71 -1.53
N LEU A 10 3.01 14.38 -2.53
CA LEU A 10 1.83 13.92 -3.27
C LEU A 10 2.17 13.64 -4.73
N GLY A 11 1.50 12.64 -5.31
CA GLY A 11 1.60 12.28 -6.71
C GLY A 11 0.66 11.12 -7.04
N GLN A 12 0.50 10.75 -8.30
CA GLN A 12 -0.30 9.58 -8.72
C GLN A 12 0.39 8.25 -8.41
N ASN A 13 1.71 8.24 -8.40
CA ASN A 13 2.58 7.13 -8.00
C ASN A 13 3.86 7.76 -7.44
N VAL A 14 3.79 8.23 -6.19
CA VAL A 14 4.83 9.08 -5.61
C VAL A 14 6.16 8.35 -5.45
N ASN A 15 6.14 7.04 -5.17
CA ASN A 15 7.38 6.28 -5.02
C ASN A 15 8.08 5.93 -6.36
N ALA A 16 7.43 6.23 -7.49
CA ALA A 16 8.06 6.22 -8.80
C ALA A 16 8.75 7.56 -9.15
N TYR A 17 8.82 8.52 -8.23
CA TYR A 17 9.49 9.80 -8.46
C TYR A 17 10.94 9.63 -8.95
N ARG A 18 11.28 10.34 -10.01
CA ARG A 18 12.62 10.41 -10.61
C ARG A 18 12.87 11.85 -11.05
N GLY A 19 13.60 12.61 -10.25
CA GLY A 19 13.97 13.99 -10.55
C GLY A 19 15.38 14.09 -11.09
N LEU A 20 15.62 14.92 -12.10
CA LEU A 20 16.96 15.21 -12.62
C LEU A 20 17.61 16.30 -11.75
N MET A 21 18.75 15.97 -11.14
CA MET A 21 19.55 16.94 -10.37
C MET A 21 20.48 17.76 -11.28
N LYS A 22 20.96 18.91 -10.79
CA LYS A 22 21.89 19.79 -11.52
C LYS A 22 23.20 19.09 -11.95
N ASN A 23 23.61 18.05 -11.23
CA ASN A 23 24.80 17.25 -11.55
C ASN A 23 24.54 16.10 -12.54
N GLY A 24 23.35 16.05 -13.16
CA GLY A 24 22.95 15.01 -14.10
C GLY A 24 22.53 13.68 -13.48
N LYS A 25 22.57 13.51 -12.15
CA LYS A 25 22.12 12.30 -11.49
C LYS A 25 20.62 12.31 -11.26
N ILE A 26 20.03 11.11 -11.16
CA ILE A 26 18.62 10.93 -10.82
C ILE A 26 18.45 10.96 -9.30
N CYS A 27 17.51 11.78 -8.85
CA CYS A 27 16.99 11.79 -7.49
C CYS A 27 15.74 10.92 -7.44
N ASP A 28 15.78 9.79 -6.73
CA ASP A 28 14.60 8.99 -6.41
C ASP A 28 13.86 9.54 -5.18
N LEU A 29 12.71 8.94 -4.83
CA LEU A 29 11.95 9.38 -3.65
C LEU A 29 12.77 9.25 -2.35
N ALA A 30 13.59 8.21 -2.21
CA ALA A 30 14.42 8.00 -1.04
C ALA A 30 15.37 9.19 -0.82
N LEU A 31 16.09 9.58 -1.87
CA LEU A 31 17.00 10.73 -1.82
C LEU A 31 16.24 12.06 -1.64
N LEU A 32 15.05 12.20 -2.24
CA LEU A 32 14.21 13.38 -2.02
C LEU A 32 13.81 13.52 -0.56
N ILE A 33 13.39 12.43 0.10
CA ILE A 33 13.07 12.41 1.53
C ILE A 33 14.29 12.85 2.36
N GLU A 34 15.49 12.36 2.04
CA GLU A 34 16.72 12.77 2.73
C GLU A 34 17.02 14.26 2.56
N PHE A 35 16.72 14.85 1.41
CA PHE A 35 16.85 16.31 1.21
C PHE A 35 15.81 17.10 1.99
N VAL A 36 14.56 16.64 2.00
CA VAL A 36 13.46 17.29 2.74
C VAL A 36 13.73 17.25 4.25
N ALA A 37 14.22 16.14 4.77
CA ALA A 37 14.57 16.00 6.20
C ALA A 37 15.68 16.98 6.67
N LYS A 38 16.54 17.43 5.75
CA LYS A 38 17.57 18.45 6.06
C LYS A 38 17.04 19.89 6.18
N ILE A 39 15.78 20.12 5.80
CA ILE A 39 15.19 21.45 5.89
C ILE A 39 14.88 21.76 7.38
N LYS A 40 15.51 22.81 7.89
CA LYS A 40 15.34 23.21 9.30
C LYS A 40 13.87 23.50 9.62
N GLY A 41 13.37 22.87 10.68
CA GLY A 41 12.01 23.05 11.18
C GLY A 41 11.00 22.03 10.65
N ILE A 42 11.36 21.15 9.73
CA ILE A 42 10.53 20.01 9.33
C ILE A 42 10.69 18.92 10.40
N GLU A 43 9.58 18.48 10.94
CA GLU A 43 9.49 17.46 11.99
C GLU A 43 8.85 16.17 11.49
N ARG A 44 8.02 16.23 10.43
CA ARG A 44 7.33 15.08 9.87
C ARG A 44 7.29 15.13 8.34
N ILE A 45 7.55 13.98 7.73
CA ILE A 45 7.46 13.77 6.29
C ILE A 45 6.50 12.62 6.03
N ARG A 46 5.54 12.84 5.14
CA ARG A 46 4.60 11.82 4.64
C ARG A 46 4.68 11.73 3.14
N TYR A 47 4.30 10.57 2.62
CA TYR A 47 3.98 10.42 1.22
C TYR A 47 2.80 9.46 1.04
N THR A 48 2.03 9.64 -0.02
CA THR A 48 0.85 8.81 -0.33
C THR A 48 0.84 8.42 -1.79
N THR A 49 -0.05 7.48 -2.15
CA THR A 49 -0.19 6.99 -3.52
C THR A 49 1.04 6.24 -4.02
N SER A 50 1.29 5.08 -3.40
CA SER A 50 2.44 4.23 -3.68
C SER A 50 2.07 3.01 -4.52
N HIS A 51 3.05 2.45 -5.23
CA HIS A 51 2.92 1.19 -5.96
C HIS A 51 3.94 0.17 -5.45
N PRO A 52 3.56 -1.10 -5.19
CA PRO A 52 4.47 -2.10 -4.63
C PRO A 52 5.74 -2.33 -5.45
N VAL A 53 5.67 -2.25 -6.79
CA VAL A 53 6.85 -2.40 -7.67
C VAL A 53 7.91 -1.33 -7.36
N GLU A 54 7.48 -0.09 -7.15
CA GLU A 54 8.35 1.06 -6.89
C GLU A 54 8.79 1.18 -5.40
N PHE A 55 8.28 0.32 -4.53
CA PHE A 55 8.72 0.26 -3.14
C PHE A 55 10.03 -0.52 -3.05
N THR A 56 11.14 0.16 -3.39
CA THR A 56 12.49 -0.38 -3.52
C THR A 56 13.17 -0.59 -2.16
N ASN A 57 14.21 -1.42 -2.12
CA ASN A 57 15.04 -1.58 -0.91
C ASN A 57 15.65 -0.24 -0.45
N ASN A 58 16.01 0.66 -1.38
CA ASN A 58 16.52 1.99 -1.01
C ASN A 58 15.47 2.79 -0.25
N LEU A 59 14.22 2.80 -0.71
CA LEU A 59 13.11 3.48 -0.02
C LEU A 59 12.77 2.82 1.32
N ILE A 60 12.84 1.47 1.42
CA ILE A 60 12.67 0.76 2.70
C ILE A 60 13.74 1.21 3.70
N ASN A 61 15.01 1.26 3.27
CA ASN A 61 16.13 1.63 4.13
C ASN A 61 16.05 3.09 4.63
N VAL A 62 15.38 3.99 3.93
CA VAL A 62 15.17 5.39 4.37
C VAL A 62 14.37 5.45 5.67
N TYR A 63 13.43 4.54 5.90
CA TYR A 63 12.70 4.45 7.17
C TYR A 63 13.63 4.24 8.37
N GLY A 64 14.76 3.53 8.19
CA GLY A 64 15.76 3.35 9.25
C GLY A 64 16.69 4.54 9.45
N ARG A 65 16.82 5.42 8.44
CA ARG A 65 17.78 6.53 8.47
C ARG A 65 17.14 7.88 8.81
N ILE A 66 15.87 8.08 8.48
CA ILE A 66 15.18 9.38 8.57
C ILE A 66 14.06 9.28 9.61
N PRO A 67 14.31 9.74 10.85
CA PRO A 67 13.31 9.68 11.93
C PRO A 67 12.09 10.58 11.66
N GLU A 68 12.22 11.64 10.86
CA GLU A 68 11.11 12.51 10.46
C GLU A 68 10.11 11.82 9.52
N LEU A 69 10.51 10.72 8.85
CA LEU A 69 9.58 9.93 8.04
C LEU A 69 8.63 9.19 8.98
N VAL A 70 7.34 9.48 8.87
CA VAL A 70 6.32 8.99 9.82
C VAL A 70 6.21 7.48 9.81
N ASP A 71 5.82 6.91 10.95
CA ASP A 71 5.57 5.46 11.13
C ASP A 71 4.25 5.02 10.50
N HIS A 72 4.09 5.32 9.22
CA HIS A 72 2.94 4.93 8.43
C HIS A 72 3.34 4.68 6.98
N LEU A 73 2.90 3.56 6.44
CA LEU A 73 3.03 3.23 5.01
C LEU A 73 1.66 2.87 4.43
N HIS A 74 1.23 3.62 3.40
CA HIS A 74 0.11 3.22 2.55
C HIS A 74 0.64 2.57 1.28
N LEU A 75 0.41 1.26 1.11
CA LEU A 75 0.92 0.48 -0.03
C LEU A 75 -0.19 -0.41 -0.62
N PRO A 76 -0.94 0.09 -1.62
CA PRO A 76 -2.06 -0.61 -2.23
C PRO A 76 -1.65 -1.92 -2.92
N VAL A 77 -2.04 -3.07 -2.36
CA VAL A 77 -1.79 -4.40 -2.95
C VAL A 77 -2.84 -4.80 -3.98
N GLN A 78 -4.08 -4.46 -3.73
CA GLN A 78 -5.30 -4.72 -4.51
C GLN A 78 -5.86 -6.14 -4.36
N SER A 79 -5.05 -7.20 -4.34
CA SER A 79 -5.45 -8.60 -4.16
C SER A 79 -4.31 -9.42 -3.55
N GLY A 80 -4.63 -10.50 -2.85
CA GLY A 80 -3.66 -11.48 -2.38
C GLY A 80 -3.43 -12.64 -3.36
N SER A 81 -4.17 -12.70 -4.45
CA SER A 81 -4.01 -13.72 -5.49
C SER A 81 -3.07 -13.23 -6.60
N ASP A 82 -1.98 -13.97 -6.84
CA ASP A 82 -1.04 -13.68 -7.94
C ASP A 82 -1.72 -13.71 -9.30
N ARG A 83 -2.71 -14.60 -9.49
CA ARG A 83 -3.50 -14.70 -10.71
C ARG A 83 -4.32 -13.41 -10.94
N ILE A 84 -4.98 -12.91 -9.93
CA ILE A 84 -5.76 -11.65 -10.00
C ILE A 84 -4.82 -10.45 -10.17
N LEU A 85 -3.69 -10.40 -9.46
CA LEU A 85 -2.68 -9.35 -9.63
C LEU A 85 -2.15 -9.30 -11.07
N ALA A 86 -1.91 -10.46 -11.71
CA ALA A 86 -1.51 -10.54 -13.11
C ALA A 86 -2.59 -10.02 -14.06
N LEU A 87 -3.87 -10.37 -13.83
CA LEU A 87 -5.01 -9.85 -14.61
C LEU A 87 -5.19 -8.33 -14.43
N MET A 88 -4.93 -7.80 -13.24
CA MET A 88 -4.91 -6.37 -12.94
C MET A 88 -3.65 -5.67 -13.49
N LYS A 89 -2.68 -6.41 -14.05
CA LYS A 89 -1.38 -5.90 -14.53
C LYS A 89 -0.58 -5.17 -13.44
N ARG A 90 -0.60 -5.69 -12.21
CA ARG A 90 0.06 -5.04 -11.06
C ARG A 90 1.58 -5.18 -11.04
N GLY A 91 2.15 -6.14 -11.78
CA GLY A 91 3.60 -6.31 -11.95
C GLY A 91 4.36 -6.77 -10.71
N HIS A 92 3.66 -7.31 -9.71
CA HIS A 92 4.26 -7.92 -8.51
C HIS A 92 3.45 -9.13 -8.07
N THR A 93 4.07 -9.99 -7.26
CA THR A 93 3.45 -11.14 -6.62
C THR A 93 3.15 -10.87 -5.14
N ASN A 94 2.29 -11.71 -4.56
CA ASN A 94 1.99 -11.72 -3.13
C ASN A 94 3.27 -11.95 -2.29
N LEU A 95 4.13 -12.89 -2.72
CA LEU A 95 5.39 -13.18 -2.03
C LEU A 95 6.33 -11.97 -2.02
N GLU A 96 6.48 -11.28 -3.16
CA GLU A 96 7.31 -10.07 -3.25
C GLU A 96 6.76 -8.96 -2.35
N TYR A 97 5.45 -8.78 -2.30
CA TYR A 97 4.80 -7.83 -1.41
C TYR A 97 5.09 -8.15 0.06
N LYS A 98 4.84 -9.38 0.51
CA LYS A 98 5.13 -9.84 1.88
C LYS A 98 6.59 -9.62 2.26
N ASN A 99 7.53 -9.96 1.36
CA ASN A 99 8.96 -9.79 1.61
C ASN A 99 9.35 -8.31 1.82
N LYS A 100 8.72 -7.38 1.07
CA LYS A 100 8.95 -5.94 1.26
C LYS A 100 8.41 -5.46 2.60
N ILE A 101 7.20 -5.88 2.97
CA ILE A 101 6.62 -5.55 4.28
C ILE A 101 7.47 -6.13 5.42
N LYS A 102 7.90 -7.39 5.31
CA LYS A 102 8.78 -8.01 6.32
C LYS A 102 10.06 -7.21 6.54
N LYS A 103 10.75 -6.81 5.47
CA LYS A 103 11.96 -5.97 5.57
C LYS A 103 11.68 -4.62 6.23
N LEU A 104 10.53 -4.01 5.94
CA LEU A 104 10.13 -2.76 6.58
C LEU A 104 9.89 -2.94 8.08
N LEU A 105 9.19 -4.00 8.47
CA LEU A 105 8.93 -4.34 9.88
C LEU A 105 10.22 -4.69 10.65
N GLU A 106 11.24 -5.26 10.01
CA GLU A 106 12.55 -5.46 10.60
C GLU A 106 13.26 -4.12 10.95
N ILE A 107 12.98 -3.06 10.19
CA ILE A 107 13.54 -1.71 10.40
C ILE A 107 12.67 -0.89 11.37
N ARG A 108 11.35 -0.95 11.22
CA ARG A 108 10.36 -0.25 12.05
C ARG A 108 9.25 -1.20 12.49
N PRO A 109 9.43 -1.94 13.60
CA PRO A 109 8.49 -2.97 14.04
C PRO A 109 7.05 -2.50 14.29
N ASN A 110 6.89 -1.24 14.71
CA ASN A 110 5.60 -0.65 15.08
C ASN A 110 4.99 0.23 13.96
N ILE A 111 5.51 0.13 12.73
CA ILE A 111 4.97 0.94 11.63
C ILE A 111 3.55 0.51 11.28
N SER A 112 2.66 1.50 11.17
CA SER A 112 1.29 1.30 10.69
C SER A 112 1.28 1.02 9.19
N ILE A 113 0.59 -0.03 8.76
CA ILE A 113 0.50 -0.42 7.34
C ILE A 113 -0.96 -0.38 6.90
N SER A 114 -1.22 0.41 5.87
CA SER A 114 -2.52 0.46 5.21
C SER A 114 -2.44 0.06 3.74
N SER A 115 -3.56 -0.41 3.20
CA SER A 115 -3.63 -0.90 1.82
C SER A 115 -5.01 -0.70 1.21
N ASP A 116 -5.12 -0.93 -0.10
CA ASP A 116 -6.38 -1.00 -0.81
C ASP A 116 -6.64 -2.40 -1.32
N PHE A 117 -7.92 -2.80 -1.33
CA PHE A 117 -8.37 -4.09 -1.87
C PHE A 117 -9.53 -3.90 -2.84
N ILE A 118 -9.49 -4.62 -3.95
CA ILE A 118 -10.57 -4.74 -4.92
C ILE A 118 -11.10 -6.17 -4.86
N ILE A 119 -12.36 -6.32 -4.46
CA ILE A 119 -13.05 -7.60 -4.35
C ILE A 119 -13.97 -7.81 -5.55
N GLY A 120 -14.12 -9.06 -5.99
CA GLY A 120 -14.98 -9.40 -7.11
C GLY A 120 -14.47 -8.87 -8.45
N PHE A 121 -13.16 -8.81 -8.62
CA PHE A 121 -12.56 -8.58 -9.94
C PHE A 121 -13.03 -9.67 -10.93
N PRO A 122 -13.29 -9.35 -12.21
CA PRO A 122 -13.79 -10.34 -13.17
C PRO A 122 -12.95 -11.61 -13.16
N GLY A 123 -13.62 -12.76 -12.99
CA GLY A 123 -12.99 -14.07 -12.88
C GLY A 123 -12.36 -14.39 -11.52
N GLU A 124 -12.55 -13.58 -10.47
CA GLU A 124 -12.11 -13.91 -9.11
C GLU A 124 -12.84 -15.15 -8.59
N THR A 125 -12.10 -16.23 -8.34
CA THR A 125 -12.62 -17.46 -7.74
C THR A 125 -12.70 -17.39 -6.22
N LYS A 126 -13.29 -18.42 -5.59
CA LYS A 126 -13.27 -18.58 -4.12
C LYS A 126 -11.83 -18.67 -3.61
N LYS A 127 -10.97 -19.43 -4.31
CA LYS A 127 -9.56 -19.57 -3.95
C LYS A 127 -8.80 -18.23 -4.00
N ASP A 128 -9.03 -17.40 -5.01
CA ASP A 128 -8.39 -16.09 -5.10
C ASP A 128 -8.79 -15.17 -3.94
N PHE A 129 -10.04 -15.24 -3.51
CA PHE A 129 -10.51 -14.51 -2.35
C PHE A 129 -9.87 -15.07 -1.06
N GLU A 130 -9.77 -16.40 -0.90
CA GLU A 130 -9.08 -17.04 0.22
C GLU A 130 -7.61 -16.62 0.27
N ASP A 131 -6.90 -16.55 -0.86
CA ASP A 131 -5.52 -16.07 -0.93
C ASP A 131 -5.43 -14.59 -0.48
N THR A 132 -6.42 -13.77 -0.80
CA THR A 132 -6.51 -12.39 -0.30
C THR A 132 -6.71 -12.35 1.23
N MET A 133 -7.57 -13.21 1.77
CA MET A 133 -7.78 -13.29 3.21
C MET A 133 -6.54 -13.81 3.96
N HIS A 134 -5.78 -14.73 3.36
CA HIS A 134 -4.49 -15.17 3.90
C HIS A 134 -3.51 -14.00 3.97
N LEU A 135 -3.38 -13.21 2.90
CA LEU A 135 -2.52 -12.01 2.91
C LEU A 135 -2.93 -11.02 4.02
N VAL A 136 -4.23 -10.75 4.17
CA VAL A 136 -4.76 -9.85 5.20
C VAL A 136 -4.38 -10.33 6.60
N ASN A 137 -4.48 -11.64 6.86
CA ASN A 137 -4.11 -12.23 8.14
C ASN A 137 -2.59 -12.19 8.39
N ASP A 138 -1.78 -12.48 7.37
CA ASP A 138 -0.33 -12.55 7.47
C ASP A 138 0.31 -11.17 7.73
N ILE A 139 -0.22 -10.13 7.13
CA ILE A 139 0.31 -8.76 7.26
C ILE A 139 -0.28 -8.06 8.49
N GLY A 140 -1.58 -8.23 8.75
CA GLY A 140 -2.25 -7.56 9.86
C GLY A 140 -2.37 -6.05 9.65
N PHE A 141 -2.97 -5.64 8.53
CA PHE A 141 -3.17 -4.22 8.19
C PHE A 141 -3.94 -3.46 9.27
N ASP A 142 -3.46 -2.26 9.62
CA ASP A 142 -4.13 -1.34 10.54
C ASP A 142 -5.43 -0.80 9.96
N HIS A 143 -5.41 -0.50 8.66
CA HIS A 143 -6.53 0.07 7.94
C HIS A 143 -6.50 -0.34 6.47
N SER A 144 -7.67 -0.39 5.84
CA SER A 144 -7.75 -0.53 4.39
C SER A 144 -8.96 0.18 3.80
N PHE A 145 -8.80 0.63 2.54
CA PHE A 145 -9.93 0.95 1.70
C PHE A 145 -10.25 -0.26 0.82
N SER A 146 -11.49 -0.73 0.90
CA SER A 146 -11.90 -1.97 0.24
C SER A 146 -13.17 -1.74 -0.56
N PHE A 147 -13.14 -2.13 -1.84
CA PHE A 147 -14.21 -1.85 -2.78
C PHE A 147 -14.56 -3.09 -3.59
N ILE A 148 -15.83 -3.20 -4.02
CA ILE A 148 -16.21 -4.11 -5.09
C ILE A 148 -15.68 -3.52 -6.42
N TYR A 149 -15.12 -4.38 -7.27
CA TYR A 149 -14.72 -3.97 -8.61
C TYR A 149 -15.86 -3.28 -9.35
N SER A 150 -15.54 -2.15 -9.94
CA SER A 150 -16.44 -1.41 -10.83
C SER A 150 -15.80 -1.28 -12.20
N ALA A 151 -16.50 -1.78 -13.23
CA ALA A 151 -16.00 -1.73 -14.60
C ALA A 151 -15.84 -0.29 -15.08
N ARG A 152 -14.67 0.03 -15.63
CA ARG A 152 -14.40 1.33 -16.24
C ARG A 152 -14.36 1.16 -17.76
N PRO A 153 -15.18 1.91 -18.51
CA PRO A 153 -15.16 1.86 -19.96
C PRO A 153 -13.74 2.06 -20.54
N GLY A 154 -13.41 1.27 -21.56
CA GLY A 154 -12.09 1.36 -22.21
C GLY A 154 -10.95 0.63 -21.51
N THR A 155 -11.20 -0.02 -20.36
CA THR A 155 -10.18 -0.86 -19.72
C THR A 155 -10.28 -2.32 -20.15
N PRO A 156 -9.15 -3.06 -20.30
CA PRO A 156 -9.20 -4.49 -20.62
C PRO A 156 -10.04 -5.32 -19.64
N ALA A 157 -10.06 -4.93 -18.36
CA ALA A 157 -10.82 -5.62 -17.34
C ALA A 157 -12.35 -5.51 -17.54
N ALA A 158 -12.83 -4.45 -18.20
CA ALA A 158 -14.27 -4.28 -18.47
C ALA A 158 -14.84 -5.29 -19.45
N SER A 159 -13.99 -5.93 -20.28
CA SER A 159 -14.39 -6.97 -21.27
C SER A 159 -14.17 -8.39 -20.75
N LEU A 160 -13.64 -8.58 -19.55
CA LEU A 160 -13.46 -9.91 -18.97
C LEU A 160 -14.80 -10.50 -18.53
N PRO A 161 -15.01 -11.82 -18.71
CA PRO A 161 -16.21 -12.49 -18.21
C PRO A 161 -16.26 -12.40 -16.68
N ASP A 162 -17.42 -11.99 -16.18
CA ASP A 162 -17.67 -11.85 -14.75
C ASP A 162 -18.89 -12.72 -14.35
N ASN A 163 -18.60 -13.89 -13.84
CA ASN A 163 -19.62 -14.87 -13.44
C ASN A 163 -19.91 -14.85 -11.93
N THR A 164 -19.32 -13.90 -11.18
CA THR A 164 -19.52 -13.81 -9.74
C THR A 164 -20.73 -12.92 -9.45
N SER A 165 -21.70 -13.45 -8.69
CA SER A 165 -22.93 -12.71 -8.36
C SER A 165 -22.62 -11.48 -7.49
N SER A 166 -23.50 -10.48 -7.57
CA SER A 166 -23.40 -9.26 -6.75
C SER A 166 -23.46 -9.58 -5.25
N GLU A 167 -24.26 -10.57 -4.88
CA GLU A 167 -24.41 -11.05 -3.50
C GLU A 167 -23.09 -11.63 -2.98
N THR A 168 -22.46 -12.50 -3.77
CA THR A 168 -21.15 -13.10 -3.42
C THR A 168 -20.07 -12.01 -3.26
N LYS A 169 -20.05 -11.00 -4.13
CA LYS A 169 -19.10 -9.88 -4.02
C LYS A 169 -19.31 -9.08 -2.75
N LYS A 170 -20.57 -8.78 -2.40
CA LYS A 170 -20.93 -8.06 -1.16
C LYS A 170 -20.55 -8.86 0.08
N GLU A 171 -20.81 -10.18 0.07
CA GLU A 171 -20.44 -11.08 1.15
C GLU A 171 -18.92 -11.09 1.36
N ARG A 172 -18.13 -11.30 0.29
CA ARG A 172 -16.67 -11.26 0.34
C ARG A 172 -16.15 -9.92 0.88
N LEU A 173 -16.70 -8.80 0.40
CA LEU A 173 -16.31 -7.48 0.88
C LEU A 173 -16.58 -7.33 2.38
N SER A 174 -17.76 -7.77 2.85
CA SER A 174 -18.12 -7.74 4.27
C SER A 174 -17.17 -8.59 5.13
N ILE A 175 -16.81 -9.80 4.68
CA ILE A 175 -15.87 -10.67 5.38
C ILE A 175 -14.51 -9.97 5.51
N LEU A 176 -13.98 -9.41 4.42
CA LEU A 176 -12.69 -8.72 4.43
C LEU A 176 -12.72 -7.48 5.34
N GLN A 177 -13.73 -6.63 5.22
CA GLN A 177 -13.87 -5.42 6.05
C GLN A 177 -13.99 -5.76 7.54
N ASN A 178 -14.78 -6.78 7.88
CA ASN A 178 -14.92 -7.24 9.29
C ASN A 178 -13.58 -7.68 9.84
N ARG A 179 -12.79 -8.43 9.08
CA ARG A 179 -11.47 -8.89 9.53
C ARG A 179 -10.49 -7.74 9.76
N ILE A 180 -10.46 -6.77 8.86
CA ILE A 180 -9.59 -5.58 9.01
C ILE A 180 -10.07 -4.73 10.19
N ASN A 181 -11.37 -4.46 10.31
CA ASN A 181 -11.93 -3.69 11.43
C ASN A 181 -11.65 -4.34 12.78
N GLN A 182 -11.68 -5.69 12.84
CA GLN A 182 -11.28 -6.40 14.04
C GLN A 182 -9.82 -6.09 14.40
N LYS A 183 -8.90 -6.19 13.43
CA LYS A 183 -7.47 -5.90 13.65
C LYS A 183 -7.23 -4.45 14.07
N THR A 184 -7.92 -3.50 13.40
CA THR A 184 -7.86 -2.07 13.76
C THR A 184 -8.25 -1.84 15.22
N ARG A 185 -9.29 -2.53 15.71
CA ARG A 185 -9.72 -2.44 17.12
C ARG A 185 -8.68 -3.04 18.07
N GLU A 186 -8.09 -4.20 17.73
CA GLU A 186 -7.02 -4.83 18.52
C GLU A 186 -5.85 -3.84 18.69
N ILE A 187 -5.36 -3.27 17.60
CA ILE A 187 -4.26 -2.27 17.61
C ILE A 187 -4.67 -1.03 18.44
N SER A 188 -5.91 -0.54 18.28
CA SER A 188 -6.37 0.63 19.03
C SER A 188 -6.43 0.36 20.53
N MET A 189 -6.77 -0.86 20.96
CA MET A 189 -6.77 -1.24 22.37
C MET A 189 -5.34 -1.30 22.93
N GLU A 190 -4.37 -1.80 22.16
CA GLU A 190 -2.95 -1.83 22.53
C GLU A 190 -2.33 -0.42 22.70
N MET A 191 -2.96 0.64 22.16
CA MET A 191 -2.50 2.03 22.30
C MET A 191 -3.04 2.75 23.56
N VAL A 192 -3.97 2.16 24.28
CA VAL A 192 -4.66 2.80 25.43
C VAL A 192 -4.02 2.41 26.77
N ASP A 193 -3.16 1.41 26.80
CA ASP A 193 -2.38 0.98 27.95
C ASP A 193 -1.03 1.71 28.01
#